data_71873c0d94371644d50a4faad1e107e2
#
_entry.id   71873c0d94371644d50a4faad1e107e2
#
_cell.length_a   1.000
_cell.length_b   1.000
_cell.length_c   1.000
_cell.angle_alpha   90.00
_cell.angle_beta   90.00
_cell.angle_gamma   90.00
#
_symmetry.space_group_name_H-M   'P 1'
#
loop_
_entity.id
_entity.type
_entity.pdbx_description
1 polymer ?
#
loop_
_entity_poly.entity_id
_entity_poly.type
_entity_poly.pdbx_seq_one_letter_code
_entity_poly.pdbx_strand_id
1 'polypeptide(L)'
;MLSVLREPSGPTLSLRGLAPEAALRRLELTIVRRLDGYLQGDHLGFLPGPGSDLHDARVYVPGQDDVRRMDWAVTARTTVPHVRDTIADRELEVWALLDATPSMNWGTGGMTKRDLGIAAIATFGFISQKMGDRFGGMIMHNDGVTRLQARSGRNALYGLLRRMLADPIEPDRSGGSVELAAGIEALSRAQQRRGMRIVVSDFLTPGDAEVDPTVPPAWERPLRRLTVRNQVVCVQVLDAAEIDFPDMGELLIRDPETDFSQFVDTDQSRTRQAINAASAAQRARTAAAIRRAGAGHVVLRTDRDWVADIARFVLTYRRTAAVISQPPKGVGI
;
A
#
# COMPACT_ATOMS: atom_id res chain seq x y z
N MET A 1 -39.99 5.94 -5.57
CA MET A 1 -39.83 4.48 -5.40
C MET A 1 -38.33 4.23 -5.38
N LEU A 2 -37.72 4.23 -4.17
CA LEU A 2 -36.28 4.03 -3.95
C LEU A 2 -35.92 2.59 -4.34
N SER A 3 -35.33 2.37 -5.52
CA SER A 3 -34.81 1.07 -5.89
C SER A 3 -33.49 0.84 -5.18
N VAL A 4 -33.55 -0.16 -4.38
CA VAL A 4 -32.52 -0.82 -3.60
C VAL A 4 -31.17 -0.81 -4.33
N LEU A 5 -30.23 0.00 -3.85
CA LEU A 5 -28.82 -0.20 -4.11
C LEU A 5 -28.48 -1.62 -3.66
N ARG A 6 -28.07 -2.45 -4.60
CA ARG A 6 -27.67 -3.84 -4.38
C ARG A 6 -26.61 -3.85 -3.28
N GLU A 7 -26.93 -4.47 -2.15
CA GLU A 7 -25.99 -4.60 -1.05
C GLU A 7 -24.67 -5.19 -1.57
N PRO A 8 -23.52 -4.59 -1.22
CA PRO A 8 -22.23 -5.13 -1.63
C PRO A 8 -22.07 -6.54 -1.04
N SER A 9 -21.75 -7.51 -1.89
CA SER A 9 -21.60 -8.92 -1.55
C SER A 9 -20.30 -9.22 -0.81
N GLY A 10 -20.08 -8.50 0.30
CA GLY A 10 -18.97 -8.72 1.25
C GLY A 10 -19.30 -8.03 2.56
N PRO A 11 -18.75 -8.47 3.70
CA PRO A 11 -18.98 -7.81 4.97
C PRO A 11 -18.37 -6.40 4.92
N THR A 12 -19.20 -5.41 4.69
CA THR A 12 -18.82 -4.01 4.62
C THR A 12 -18.42 -3.56 6.01
N LEU A 13 -17.11 -3.38 6.23
CA LEU A 13 -16.61 -2.79 7.45
C LEU A 13 -16.99 -1.30 7.42
N SER A 14 -17.84 -0.85 8.34
CA SER A 14 -18.09 0.58 8.52
C SER A 14 -17.25 1.10 9.66
N LEU A 15 -16.43 2.09 9.37
CA LEU A 15 -15.67 2.85 10.37
C LEU A 15 -16.31 4.19 10.69
N ARG A 16 -17.30 4.60 9.90
CA ARG A 16 -18.01 5.88 10.07
C ARG A 16 -18.64 5.97 11.46
N GLY A 17 -18.39 7.09 12.13
CA GLY A 17 -18.96 7.39 13.45
C GLY A 17 -18.36 6.59 14.62
N LEU A 18 -17.34 5.77 14.38
CA LEU A 18 -16.62 5.08 15.45
C LEU A 18 -15.52 5.97 16.02
N ALA A 19 -15.37 5.93 17.35
CA ALA A 19 -14.17 6.48 17.98
C ALA A 19 -12.90 5.73 17.49
N PRO A 20 -11.73 6.38 17.42
CA PRO A 20 -10.50 5.77 16.89
C PRO A 20 -10.14 4.42 17.51
N GLU A 21 -10.36 4.24 18.81
CA GLU A 21 -10.11 2.98 19.51
C GLU A 21 -11.06 1.86 19.07
N ALA A 22 -12.33 2.18 18.87
CA ALA A 22 -13.33 1.22 18.41
C ALA A 22 -13.09 0.84 16.95
N ALA A 23 -12.76 1.81 16.11
CA ALA A 23 -12.38 1.61 14.71
C ALA A 23 -11.15 0.71 14.59
N LEU A 24 -10.11 0.97 15.39
CA LEU A 24 -8.88 0.18 15.41
C LEU A 24 -9.12 -1.26 15.85
N ARG A 25 -9.90 -1.47 16.92
CA ARG A 25 -10.26 -2.82 17.37
C ARG A 25 -11.04 -3.59 16.31
N ARG A 26 -11.95 -2.92 15.63
CA ARG A 26 -12.74 -3.52 14.55
C ARG A 26 -11.88 -3.88 13.35
N LEU A 27 -10.97 -3.01 12.96
CA LEU A 27 -9.97 -3.28 11.91
C LEU A 27 -9.11 -4.49 12.25
N GLU A 28 -8.53 -4.51 13.44
CA GLU A 28 -7.68 -5.63 13.89
C GLU A 28 -8.42 -6.96 13.82
N LEU A 29 -9.61 -7.06 14.44
CA LEU A 29 -10.39 -8.30 14.43
C LEU A 29 -10.72 -8.76 13.00
N THR A 30 -11.03 -7.83 12.10
CA THR A 30 -11.34 -8.16 10.72
C THR A 30 -10.10 -8.65 9.97
N ILE A 31 -8.98 -7.93 10.12
CA ILE A 31 -7.73 -8.24 9.42
C ILE A 31 -7.16 -9.57 9.90
N VAL A 32 -7.01 -9.75 11.23
CA VAL A 32 -6.40 -10.96 11.80
C VAL A 32 -7.19 -12.21 11.42
N ARG A 33 -8.52 -12.20 11.62
CA ARG A 33 -9.37 -13.37 11.29
C ARG A 33 -9.28 -13.75 9.80
N ARG A 34 -9.18 -12.77 8.91
CA ARG A 34 -9.13 -13.01 7.46
C ARG A 34 -7.74 -13.40 7.01
N LEU A 35 -6.70 -12.73 7.52
CA LEU A 35 -5.33 -13.10 7.21
C LEU A 35 -5.04 -14.53 7.61
N ASP A 36 -5.47 -14.97 8.79
CA ASP A 36 -5.29 -16.36 9.21
C ASP A 36 -5.96 -17.35 8.26
N GLY A 37 -7.11 -16.98 7.67
CA GLY A 37 -7.79 -17.80 6.66
C GLY A 37 -7.07 -17.87 5.30
N TYR A 38 -6.43 -16.77 4.86
CA TYR A 38 -5.76 -16.69 3.54
C TYR A 38 -4.33 -17.20 3.57
N LEU A 39 -3.71 -17.25 4.75
CA LEU A 39 -2.27 -17.40 4.90
C LEU A 39 -1.90 -18.62 5.76
N GLN A 40 -2.82 -19.56 5.93
CA GLN A 40 -2.56 -20.85 6.61
C GLN A 40 -1.45 -21.60 5.87
N GLY A 41 -0.31 -21.76 6.54
CA GLY A 41 0.81 -22.58 6.09
C GLY A 41 2.04 -21.86 5.55
N ASP A 42 1.98 -20.57 5.24
CA ASP A 42 3.14 -19.80 4.79
C ASP A 42 3.62 -18.81 5.87
N HIS A 43 4.90 -18.85 6.18
CA HIS A 43 5.54 -17.81 6.99
C HIS A 43 5.48 -16.47 6.25
N LEU A 44 4.72 -15.53 6.80
CA LEU A 44 4.38 -14.26 6.20
C LEU A 44 5.51 -13.24 6.31
N GLY A 45 6.41 -13.22 5.34
CA GLY A 45 7.31 -12.10 5.12
C GLY A 45 6.97 -11.39 3.83
N PHE A 46 6.87 -10.05 3.83
CA PHE A 46 6.71 -9.25 2.60
C PHE A 46 7.89 -9.39 1.67
N LEU A 47 9.05 -9.63 2.25
CA LEU A 47 10.30 -9.65 1.54
C LEU A 47 10.84 -11.06 1.53
N PRO A 48 11.28 -11.59 0.38
CA PRO A 48 12.34 -12.57 0.40
C PRO A 48 13.58 -11.84 0.94
N GLY A 49 13.65 -11.78 2.29
CA GLY A 49 14.86 -11.34 2.94
C GLY A 49 15.87 -12.47 2.82
N PRO A 50 17.15 -12.19 2.60
CA PRO A 50 18.18 -13.14 2.94
C PRO A 50 18.16 -13.28 4.46
N GLY A 51 17.30 -14.14 5.02
CA GLY A 51 17.22 -14.27 6.48
C GLY A 51 16.11 -15.12 7.07
N SER A 52 15.05 -15.46 6.33
CA SER A 52 13.96 -16.21 6.95
C SER A 52 13.83 -17.69 6.58
N ASP A 53 14.60 -18.21 5.63
CA ASP A 53 14.67 -19.66 5.44
C ASP A 53 15.90 -20.04 4.65
N LEU A 54 16.51 -21.09 5.13
CA LEU A 54 17.74 -21.71 4.72
C LEU A 54 18.96 -21.00 5.32
N HIS A 55 19.45 -21.59 6.38
CA HIS A 55 20.83 -21.50 6.77
C HIS A 55 21.65 -21.88 5.53
N ASP A 56 22.08 -20.91 4.75
CA ASP A 56 23.05 -21.12 3.70
C ASP A 56 24.38 -21.35 4.44
N ALA A 57 24.65 -22.63 4.64
CA ALA A 57 25.88 -23.03 5.25
C ALA A 57 26.94 -22.96 4.14
N ARG A 58 27.79 -21.95 4.16
CA ARG A 58 28.94 -21.87 3.27
C ARG A 58 30.14 -22.60 3.86
N VAL A 59 31.05 -23.00 2.99
CA VAL A 59 32.28 -23.64 3.40
C VAL A 59 33.08 -22.73 4.31
N TYR A 60 33.54 -23.26 5.44
CA TYR A 60 34.38 -22.57 6.41
C TYR A 60 35.73 -22.17 5.79
N VAL A 61 36.12 -20.91 5.93
CA VAL A 61 37.42 -20.42 5.47
C VAL A 61 38.28 -20.09 6.71
N PRO A 62 39.37 -20.86 6.95
CA PRO A 62 40.27 -20.62 8.08
C PRO A 62 40.82 -19.19 8.05
N GLY A 63 40.80 -18.50 9.22
CA GLY A 63 41.32 -17.14 9.36
C GLY A 63 40.33 -16.02 8.98
N GLN A 64 39.20 -16.36 8.33
CA GLN A 64 38.12 -15.40 8.06
C GLN A 64 36.85 -15.66 8.89
N ASP A 65 36.61 -16.92 9.23
CA ASP A 65 35.41 -17.35 9.92
C ASP A 65 35.67 -17.76 11.37
N ASP A 66 34.68 -17.47 12.23
CA ASP A 66 34.70 -17.90 13.63
C ASP A 66 34.21 -19.35 13.74
N VAL A 67 35.05 -20.23 14.25
CA VAL A 67 34.77 -21.65 14.50
C VAL A 67 33.51 -21.87 15.36
N ARG A 68 33.15 -20.91 16.21
CA ARG A 68 31.93 -20.95 17.03
C ARG A 68 30.63 -20.91 16.21
N ARG A 69 30.72 -20.47 14.96
CA ARG A 69 29.58 -20.40 14.04
C ARG A 69 29.47 -21.63 13.13
N MET A 70 30.22 -22.68 13.41
CA MET A 70 30.20 -23.88 12.60
C MET A 70 28.82 -24.58 12.62
N ASP A 71 28.31 -24.92 11.44
CA ASP A 71 27.12 -25.75 11.28
C ASP A 71 27.49 -27.22 11.32
N TRP A 72 27.46 -27.80 12.53
CA TRP A 72 27.82 -29.19 12.75
C TRP A 72 26.92 -30.19 11.99
N ALA A 73 25.64 -29.83 11.75
CA ALA A 73 24.69 -30.70 11.06
C ALA A 73 24.98 -30.76 9.55
N VAL A 74 25.32 -29.66 8.92
CA VAL A 74 25.74 -29.64 7.52
C VAL A 74 27.14 -30.22 7.38
N THR A 75 28.09 -29.87 8.23
CA THR A 75 29.43 -30.37 8.28
C THR A 75 29.47 -31.93 8.38
N ALA A 76 28.63 -32.51 9.24
CA ALA A 76 28.53 -33.97 9.36
C ALA A 76 27.99 -34.66 8.12
N ARG A 77 27.13 -33.99 7.34
CA ARG A 77 26.57 -34.57 6.10
C ARG A 77 27.47 -34.42 4.88
N THR A 78 28.22 -33.33 4.81
CA THR A 78 29.06 -33.00 3.65
C THR A 78 30.51 -33.39 3.85
N THR A 79 30.95 -33.74 5.09
CA THR A 79 32.34 -33.99 5.49
C THR A 79 33.28 -32.79 5.27
N VAL A 80 32.76 -31.65 4.87
CA VAL A 80 33.49 -30.38 4.72
C VAL A 80 32.98 -29.41 5.77
N PRO A 81 33.87 -28.70 6.51
CA PRO A 81 33.45 -27.71 7.50
C PRO A 81 32.60 -26.61 6.88
N HIS A 82 31.41 -26.36 7.44
CA HIS A 82 30.50 -25.30 7.03
C HIS A 82 30.19 -24.37 8.21
N VAL A 83 30.13 -23.07 7.95
CA VAL A 83 29.68 -22.06 8.92
C VAL A 83 28.28 -21.57 8.57
N ARG A 84 27.53 -21.28 9.61
CA ARG A 84 26.25 -20.57 9.47
C ARG A 84 26.54 -19.13 9.13
N ASP A 85 26.14 -18.69 7.94
CA ASP A 85 26.08 -17.27 7.64
C ASP A 85 24.88 -16.67 8.40
N THR A 86 25.14 -16.18 9.61
CA THR A 86 24.18 -15.34 10.28
C THR A 86 24.21 -13.98 9.60
N ILE A 87 23.33 -13.82 8.61
CA ILE A 87 22.97 -12.48 8.17
C ILE A 87 22.33 -11.83 9.40
N ALA A 88 22.95 -10.78 9.90
CA ALA A 88 22.38 -10.03 11.01
C ALA A 88 20.92 -9.74 10.66
N ASP A 89 19.97 -10.12 11.54
CA ASP A 89 18.57 -9.75 11.46
C ASP A 89 18.51 -8.23 11.30
N ARG A 90 18.49 -7.77 10.05
CA ARG A 90 18.29 -6.35 9.78
C ARG A 90 16.82 -6.12 9.93
N GLU A 91 16.42 -5.59 11.08
CA GLU A 91 15.10 -4.98 11.25
C GLU A 91 14.81 -4.14 10.00
N LEU A 92 13.85 -4.59 9.22
CA LEU A 92 13.43 -3.82 8.05
C LEU A 92 12.59 -2.65 8.54
N GLU A 93 12.77 -1.53 7.89
CA GLU A 93 12.00 -0.34 8.21
C GLU A 93 10.94 -0.10 7.15
N VAL A 94 9.68 -0.24 7.56
CA VAL A 94 8.50 -0.03 6.72
C VAL A 94 7.96 1.37 6.96
N TRP A 95 7.75 2.13 5.91
CA TRP A 95 7.12 3.44 5.98
C TRP A 95 5.92 3.53 5.05
N ALA A 96 4.80 4.03 5.57
CA ALA A 96 3.61 4.27 4.80
C ALA A 96 3.32 5.77 4.66
N LEU A 97 3.04 6.23 3.44
CA LEU A 97 2.47 7.53 3.16
C LEU A 97 0.97 7.34 2.95
N LEU A 98 0.17 8.00 3.78
CA LEU A 98 -1.27 8.11 3.61
C LEU A 98 -1.58 9.46 2.97
N ASP A 99 -2.20 9.43 1.82
CA ASP A 99 -2.87 10.58 1.23
C ASP A 99 -4.15 10.86 2.02
N ALA A 100 -4.24 12.05 2.62
CA ALA A 100 -5.39 12.52 3.37
C ALA A 100 -5.99 13.79 2.76
N THR A 101 -5.73 14.04 1.48
CA THR A 101 -6.35 15.13 0.71
C THR A 101 -7.88 14.96 0.62
N PRO A 102 -8.63 16.02 0.32
CA PRO A 102 -10.08 15.98 0.30
C PRO A 102 -10.68 14.90 -0.59
N SER A 103 -10.06 14.57 -1.73
CA SER A 103 -10.50 13.49 -2.62
C SER A 103 -10.58 12.13 -1.92
N MET A 104 -9.72 11.88 -0.94
CA MET A 104 -9.69 10.65 -0.15
C MET A 104 -10.81 10.57 0.90
N ASN A 105 -11.43 11.68 1.28
CA ASN A 105 -12.51 11.71 2.27
C ASN A 105 -13.87 11.28 1.70
N TRP A 106 -13.92 10.98 0.41
CA TRP A 106 -15.14 10.55 -0.28
C TRP A 106 -15.29 9.02 -0.29
N GLY A 107 -16.55 8.56 -0.34
CA GLY A 107 -16.92 7.15 -0.48
C GLY A 107 -18.43 6.95 -0.43
N THR A 108 -18.95 6.13 -1.34
CA THR A 108 -20.39 5.84 -1.48
C THR A 108 -20.89 4.71 -0.58
N GLY A 109 -19.97 3.93 -0.01
CA GLY A 109 -20.26 2.78 0.85
C GLY A 109 -20.11 3.06 2.36
N GLY A 110 -19.87 2.00 3.12
CA GLY A 110 -19.63 2.06 4.58
C GLY A 110 -18.27 2.62 4.98
N MET A 111 -17.36 2.85 4.03
CA MET A 111 -16.00 3.37 4.22
C MET A 111 -15.74 4.48 3.22
N THR A 112 -14.94 5.46 3.63
CA THR A 112 -14.31 6.41 2.70
C THR A 112 -13.06 5.79 2.07
N LYS A 113 -12.52 6.39 1.01
CA LYS A 113 -11.22 5.99 0.43
C LYS A 113 -10.10 6.11 1.50
N ARG A 114 -10.16 7.14 2.34
CA ARG A 114 -9.23 7.33 3.47
C ARG A 114 -9.33 6.21 4.49
N ASP A 115 -10.54 5.80 4.90
CA ASP A 115 -10.74 4.68 5.82
C ASP A 115 -10.14 3.39 5.26
N LEU A 116 -10.36 3.14 3.96
CA LEU A 116 -9.79 1.98 3.27
C LEU A 116 -8.27 2.08 3.17
N GLY A 117 -7.72 3.28 2.96
CA GLY A 117 -6.28 3.54 2.98
C GLY A 117 -5.66 3.21 4.34
N ILE A 118 -6.29 3.64 5.44
CA ILE A 118 -5.85 3.30 6.81
C ILE A 118 -5.96 1.80 7.05
N ALA A 119 -7.04 1.16 6.59
CA ALA A 119 -7.22 -0.29 6.68
C ALA A 119 -6.14 -1.07 5.92
N ALA A 120 -5.73 -0.57 4.74
CA ALA A 120 -4.61 -1.13 3.99
C ALA A 120 -3.30 -1.01 4.77
N ILE A 121 -2.97 0.17 5.30
CA ILE A 121 -1.78 0.40 6.13
C ILE A 121 -1.78 -0.52 7.35
N ALA A 122 -2.94 -0.68 8.01
CA ALA A 122 -3.09 -1.60 9.13
C ALA A 122 -2.78 -3.04 8.71
N THR A 123 -3.30 -3.48 7.56
CA THR A 123 -3.08 -4.83 7.03
C THR A 123 -1.59 -5.08 6.77
N PHE A 124 -0.92 -4.17 6.10
CA PHE A 124 0.53 -4.24 5.88
C PHE A 124 1.31 -4.20 7.19
N GLY A 125 0.90 -3.33 8.12
CA GLY A 125 1.49 -3.22 9.43
C GLY A 125 1.39 -4.52 10.25
N PHE A 126 0.25 -5.19 10.27
CA PHE A 126 0.08 -6.47 10.98
C PHE A 126 0.88 -7.60 10.34
N ILE A 127 1.03 -7.59 9.02
CA ILE A 127 1.89 -8.56 8.33
C ILE A 127 3.36 -8.34 8.70
N SER A 128 3.88 -7.11 8.63
CA SER A 128 5.29 -6.81 8.93
C SER A 128 5.64 -6.98 10.41
N GLN A 129 4.68 -6.77 11.29
CA GLN A 129 4.86 -6.92 12.74
C GLN A 129 5.26 -8.35 13.16
N LYS A 130 4.76 -9.37 12.45
CA LYS A 130 5.15 -10.77 12.69
C LYS A 130 6.66 -11.00 12.46
N MET A 131 7.35 -10.06 11.84
CA MET A 131 8.78 -10.12 11.50
C MET A 131 9.68 -9.25 12.40
N GLY A 132 9.10 -8.52 13.37
CA GLY A 132 9.88 -7.62 14.23
C GLY A 132 10.25 -6.28 13.60
N ASP A 133 9.71 -5.94 12.43
CA ASP A 133 10.02 -4.73 11.70
C ASP A 133 9.59 -3.45 12.42
N ARG A 134 10.28 -2.35 12.09
CA ARG A 134 9.88 -1.01 12.53
C ARG A 134 8.90 -0.42 11.52
N PHE A 135 7.78 0.11 12.02
CA PHE A 135 6.75 0.69 11.19
C PHE A 135 6.58 2.19 11.48
N GLY A 136 6.77 3.03 10.46
CA GLY A 136 6.57 4.46 10.50
C GLY A 136 5.49 4.90 9.50
N GLY A 137 5.02 6.14 9.64
CA GLY A 137 4.00 6.69 8.76
C GLY A 137 4.18 8.16 8.45
N MET A 138 3.53 8.58 7.40
CA MET A 138 3.33 9.97 7.02
C MET A 138 1.90 10.17 6.61
N ILE A 139 1.35 11.34 6.96
CA ILE A 139 0.03 11.78 6.50
C ILE A 139 0.26 13.02 5.66
N MET A 140 -0.22 12.99 4.43
CA MET A 140 -0.15 14.09 3.48
C MET A 140 -1.49 14.81 3.46
N HIS A 141 -1.47 16.10 3.75
CA HIS A 141 -2.58 17.04 3.67
C HIS A 141 -2.33 18.10 2.61
N ASN A 142 -3.31 18.94 2.35
CA ASN A 142 -3.16 20.05 1.42
C ASN A 142 -2.11 21.09 1.85
N ASP A 143 -1.85 21.20 3.14
CA ASP A 143 -0.92 22.17 3.72
C ASP A 143 0.47 21.60 4.05
N GLY A 144 0.65 20.28 3.92
CA GLY A 144 1.94 19.66 4.20
C GLY A 144 1.92 18.17 4.48
N VAL A 145 3.05 17.68 4.98
CA VAL A 145 3.22 16.26 5.32
C VAL A 145 3.62 16.12 6.79
N THR A 146 2.76 15.46 7.57
CA THR A 146 3.04 15.13 8.97
C THR A 146 3.77 13.80 9.08
N ARG A 147 4.91 13.79 9.78
CA ARG A 147 5.72 12.59 9.99
C ARG A 147 5.40 11.93 11.32
N LEU A 148 5.15 10.62 11.30
CA LEU A 148 4.96 9.75 12.46
C LEU A 148 6.15 8.80 12.57
N GLN A 149 6.91 8.89 13.67
CA GLN A 149 8.17 8.16 13.84
C GLN A 149 8.02 6.65 13.75
N ALA A 150 8.96 5.99 13.08
CA ALA A 150 9.02 4.53 13.01
C ALA A 150 9.42 3.93 14.36
N ARG A 151 8.64 2.99 14.86
CA ARG A 151 8.86 2.24 16.08
C ARG A 151 8.55 0.77 15.87
N SER A 152 9.14 -0.10 16.66
CA SER A 152 8.85 -1.53 16.67
C SER A 152 7.76 -1.89 17.68
N GLY A 153 7.14 -3.02 17.44
CA GLY A 153 6.17 -3.63 18.34
C GLY A 153 4.71 -3.19 18.13
N ARG A 154 3.82 -4.04 18.62
CA ARG A 154 2.37 -3.91 18.41
C ARG A 154 1.81 -2.56 18.89
N ASN A 155 2.22 -2.12 20.07
CA ASN A 155 1.74 -0.85 20.63
C ASN A 155 2.13 0.36 19.80
N ALA A 156 3.29 0.30 19.13
CA ALA A 156 3.74 1.36 18.24
C ALA A 156 2.88 1.44 16.97
N LEU A 157 2.58 0.29 16.35
CA LEU A 157 1.65 0.23 15.21
C LEU A 157 0.27 0.76 15.58
N TYR A 158 -0.26 0.36 16.73
CA TYR A 158 -1.55 0.86 17.23
C TYR A 158 -1.55 2.36 17.46
N GLY A 159 -0.48 2.90 18.05
CA GLY A 159 -0.31 4.33 18.25
C GLY A 159 -0.32 5.11 16.92
N LEU A 160 0.35 4.57 15.90
CA LEU A 160 0.37 5.14 14.56
C LEU A 160 -1.02 5.11 13.90
N LEU A 161 -1.69 3.96 13.89
CA LEU A 161 -3.02 3.82 13.30
C LEU A 161 -4.07 4.68 14.02
N ARG A 162 -4.01 4.75 15.36
CA ARG A 162 -4.87 5.64 16.13
C ARG A 162 -4.66 7.09 15.75
N ARG A 163 -3.42 7.51 15.53
CA ARG A 163 -3.11 8.87 15.08
C ARG A 163 -3.70 9.15 13.70
N MET A 164 -3.58 8.20 12.76
CA MET A 164 -4.18 8.33 11.41
C MET A 164 -5.71 8.38 11.44
N LEU A 165 -6.35 7.58 12.33
CA LEU A 165 -7.81 7.57 12.50
C LEU A 165 -8.33 8.83 13.21
N ALA A 166 -7.55 9.39 14.14
CA ALA A 166 -7.89 10.61 14.88
C ALA A 166 -7.51 11.89 14.14
N ASP A 167 -6.84 11.77 13.02
CA ASP A 167 -6.38 12.89 12.22
C ASP A 167 -7.59 13.64 11.62
N PRO A 168 -7.68 14.97 11.79
CA PRO A 168 -8.85 15.72 11.34
C PRO A 168 -9.11 15.57 9.85
N ILE A 169 -10.38 15.45 9.49
CA ILE A 169 -10.80 15.62 8.11
C ILE A 169 -10.76 17.11 7.83
N GLU A 170 -9.82 17.55 7.02
CA GLU A 170 -9.76 18.95 6.64
C GLU A 170 -11.01 19.36 5.88
N PRO A 171 -11.62 20.51 6.26
CA PRO A 171 -12.63 21.09 5.41
C PRO A 171 -11.99 21.46 4.08
N ASP A 172 -12.75 21.22 3.03
CA ASP A 172 -12.47 21.64 1.67
C ASP A 172 -12.10 23.13 1.63
N ARG A 173 -10.82 23.44 1.68
CA ARG A 173 -10.31 24.80 1.59
C ARG A 173 -9.54 24.94 0.29
N SER A 174 -10.10 25.70 -0.62
CA SER A 174 -9.45 26.20 -1.81
C SER A 174 -8.20 26.99 -1.42
N GLY A 175 -7.03 26.43 -1.60
CA GLY A 175 -5.79 27.16 -1.34
C GLY A 175 -4.58 26.28 -1.08
N GLY A 176 -3.96 25.77 -2.15
CA GLY A 176 -2.68 25.05 -2.14
C GLY A 176 -2.85 23.56 -1.87
N SER A 177 -2.65 22.76 -2.86
CA SER A 177 -2.57 21.30 -2.75
C SER A 177 -1.11 20.89 -2.71
N VAL A 178 -0.70 20.21 -1.64
CA VAL A 178 0.57 19.48 -1.66
C VAL A 178 0.41 18.32 -2.63
N GLU A 179 1.11 18.40 -3.74
CA GLU A 179 1.06 17.35 -4.75
C GLU A 179 1.60 16.03 -4.20
N LEU A 180 1.05 14.92 -4.64
CA LEU A 180 1.52 13.56 -4.31
C LEU A 180 3.03 13.39 -4.56
N ALA A 181 3.57 14.09 -5.57
CA ALA A 181 5.00 14.16 -5.85
C ALA A 181 5.82 14.62 -4.63
N ALA A 182 5.39 15.69 -3.97
CA ALA A 182 6.05 16.22 -2.77
C ALA A 182 5.92 15.27 -1.57
N GLY A 183 4.78 14.60 -1.41
CA GLY A 183 4.58 13.56 -0.41
C GLY A 183 5.55 12.38 -0.59
N ILE A 184 5.72 11.89 -1.82
CA ILE A 184 6.68 10.82 -2.15
C ILE A 184 8.13 11.27 -1.92
N GLU A 185 8.47 12.52 -2.24
CA GLU A 185 9.79 13.07 -1.95
C GLU A 185 10.03 13.19 -0.44
N ALA A 186 9.02 13.60 0.35
CA ALA A 186 9.11 13.62 1.80
C ALA A 186 9.34 12.20 2.35
N LEU A 187 8.64 11.19 1.83
CA LEU A 187 8.84 9.78 2.18
C LEU A 187 10.26 9.31 1.86
N SER A 188 10.84 9.73 0.74
CA SER A 188 12.22 9.41 0.36
C SER A 188 13.24 10.03 1.32
N ARG A 189 12.99 11.26 1.81
CA ARG A 189 13.87 11.97 2.75
C ARG A 189 13.74 11.46 4.18
N ALA A 190 12.60 10.89 4.54
CA ALA A 190 12.31 10.47 5.92
C ALA A 190 13.27 9.43 6.45
N GLN A 191 13.74 8.54 5.59
CA GLN A 191 14.63 7.46 5.96
C GLN A 191 15.53 7.06 4.79
N GLN A 192 16.83 7.12 5.03
CA GLN A 192 17.83 6.76 4.03
C GLN A 192 18.16 5.25 3.99
N ARG A 193 17.78 4.51 5.03
CA ARG A 193 17.97 3.05 5.06
C ARG A 193 17.04 2.39 4.06
N ARG A 194 17.54 1.35 3.40
CA ARG A 194 16.72 0.49 2.54
C ARG A 194 15.62 -0.16 3.34
N GLY A 195 14.45 -0.28 2.74
CA GLY A 195 13.29 -0.88 3.38
C GLY A 195 12.08 -0.88 2.46
N MET A 196 10.92 -1.12 3.03
CA MET A 196 9.66 -1.09 2.30
C MET A 196 8.99 0.29 2.40
N ARG A 197 8.44 0.77 1.31
CA ARG A 197 7.68 2.01 1.22
C ARG A 197 6.30 1.72 0.65
N ILE A 198 5.28 2.20 1.32
CA ILE A 198 3.89 2.01 0.92
C ILE A 198 3.33 3.40 0.64
N VAL A 199 2.81 3.62 -0.56
CA VAL A 199 2.15 4.87 -0.96
C VAL A 199 0.68 4.57 -1.15
N VAL A 200 -0.17 5.17 -0.34
CA VAL A 200 -1.63 4.97 -0.36
C VAL A 200 -2.30 6.26 -0.81
N SER A 201 -2.94 6.24 -1.97
CA SER A 201 -3.60 7.38 -2.60
C SER A 201 -4.61 6.88 -3.64
N ASP A 202 -5.49 7.73 -4.11
CA ASP A 202 -6.26 7.51 -5.33
C ASP A 202 -5.46 7.84 -6.60
N PHE A 203 -4.27 8.47 -6.43
CA PHE A 203 -3.39 8.91 -7.51
C PHE A 203 -4.04 9.92 -8.47
N LEU A 204 -5.06 10.63 -8.00
CA LEU A 204 -5.63 11.76 -8.72
C LEU A 204 -4.80 13.02 -8.42
N THR A 205 -4.56 13.82 -9.44
CA THR A 205 -3.85 15.10 -9.30
C THR A 205 -4.76 16.20 -9.82
N PRO A 206 -4.83 17.36 -9.16
CA PRO A 206 -5.61 18.50 -9.67
C PRO A 206 -5.26 18.80 -11.12
N GLY A 207 -6.27 18.98 -11.95
CA GLY A 207 -6.08 19.26 -13.38
C GLY A 207 -5.72 18.06 -14.25
N ASP A 208 -5.66 16.84 -13.74
CA ASP A 208 -5.35 15.62 -14.53
C ASP A 208 -6.30 15.41 -15.73
N ALA A 209 -7.52 15.93 -15.65
CA ALA A 209 -8.50 15.84 -16.74
C ALA A 209 -8.11 16.72 -17.97
N GLU A 210 -7.33 17.77 -17.76
CA GLU A 210 -6.88 18.72 -18.79
C GLU A 210 -5.48 18.41 -19.33
N VAL A 211 -4.76 17.49 -18.66
CA VAL A 211 -3.37 17.14 -19.04
C VAL A 211 -3.38 16.15 -20.20
N ASP A 212 -2.51 16.41 -21.19
CA ASP A 212 -2.24 15.46 -22.26
C ASP A 212 -1.94 14.06 -21.72
N PRO A 213 -2.68 13.03 -22.12
CA PRO A 213 -2.49 11.66 -21.63
C PRO A 213 -1.09 11.09 -21.84
N THR A 214 -0.32 11.68 -22.77
CA THR A 214 1.06 11.26 -23.07
C THR A 214 2.08 11.79 -22.06
N VAL A 215 1.74 12.84 -21.32
CA VAL A 215 2.62 13.43 -20.29
C VAL A 215 2.60 12.56 -19.04
N PRO A 216 3.76 12.09 -18.55
CA PRO A 216 3.83 11.31 -17.31
C PRO A 216 3.33 12.13 -16.11
N PRO A 217 2.60 11.53 -15.16
CA PRO A 217 2.19 12.20 -13.94
C PRO A 217 3.41 12.76 -13.16
N ALA A 218 3.25 13.92 -12.52
CA ALA A 218 4.34 14.60 -11.80
C ALA A 218 4.98 13.69 -10.71
N TRP A 219 4.19 12.81 -10.08
CA TRP A 219 4.65 11.87 -9.06
C TRP A 219 5.44 10.67 -9.61
N GLU A 220 5.42 10.38 -10.92
CA GLU A 220 6.13 9.22 -11.50
C GLU A 220 7.64 9.30 -11.29
N ARG A 221 8.24 10.47 -11.52
CA ARG A 221 9.69 10.66 -11.36
C ARG A 221 10.17 10.51 -9.92
N PRO A 222 9.54 11.13 -8.90
CA PRO A 222 9.83 10.86 -7.49
C PRO A 222 9.66 9.39 -7.11
N LEU A 223 8.59 8.74 -7.58
CA LEU A 223 8.33 7.32 -7.33
C LEU A 223 9.45 6.44 -7.89
N ARG A 224 9.89 6.68 -9.13
CA ARG A 224 11.00 5.96 -9.73
C ARG A 224 12.30 6.12 -8.94
N ARG A 225 12.58 7.31 -8.39
CA ARG A 225 13.76 7.51 -7.52
C ARG A 225 13.64 6.70 -6.23
N LEU A 226 12.43 6.61 -5.67
CA LEU A 226 12.17 5.86 -4.45
C LEU A 226 12.40 4.36 -4.64
N THR A 227 12.00 3.80 -5.81
CA THR A 227 12.16 2.36 -6.13
C THR A 227 13.62 1.93 -6.33
N VAL A 228 14.53 2.84 -6.66
CA VAL A 228 15.96 2.50 -6.84
C VAL A 228 16.58 1.91 -5.56
N ARG A 229 16.13 2.37 -4.40
CA ARG A 229 16.72 1.96 -3.10
C ARG A 229 15.78 1.18 -2.20
N ASN A 230 14.48 1.20 -2.50
CA ASN A 230 13.45 0.63 -1.64
C ASN A 230 12.56 -0.31 -2.44
N GLN A 231 11.95 -1.25 -1.75
CA GLN A 231 10.77 -1.91 -2.27
C GLN A 231 9.57 -0.99 -2.08
N VAL A 232 8.89 -0.68 -3.17
CA VAL A 232 7.77 0.27 -3.14
C VAL A 232 6.50 -0.44 -3.57
N VAL A 233 5.44 -0.26 -2.78
CA VAL A 233 4.09 -0.71 -3.10
C VAL A 233 3.18 0.51 -3.14
N CYS A 234 2.55 0.71 -4.29
CA CYS A 234 1.49 1.69 -4.48
C CYS A 234 0.14 1.02 -4.26
N VAL A 235 -0.61 1.52 -3.29
CA VAL A 235 -1.98 1.11 -2.99
C VAL A 235 -2.90 2.16 -3.57
N GLN A 236 -3.48 1.86 -4.73
CA GLN A 236 -4.49 2.71 -5.34
C GLN A 236 -5.85 2.41 -4.73
N VAL A 237 -6.47 3.42 -4.15
CA VAL A 237 -7.77 3.30 -3.48
C VAL A 237 -8.85 3.92 -4.37
N LEU A 238 -9.90 3.16 -4.64
CA LEU A 238 -11.00 3.56 -5.51
C LEU A 238 -12.34 3.38 -4.80
N ASP A 239 -13.28 4.26 -5.09
CA ASP A 239 -14.68 4.05 -4.75
C ASP A 239 -15.42 3.32 -5.87
N ALA A 240 -16.50 2.60 -5.52
CA ALA A 240 -17.29 1.86 -6.48
C ALA A 240 -17.88 2.77 -7.56
N ALA A 241 -18.33 3.96 -7.20
CA ALA A 241 -18.91 4.92 -8.11
C ALA A 241 -17.90 5.57 -9.07
N GLU A 242 -16.59 5.55 -8.75
CA GLU A 242 -15.54 5.98 -9.68
C GLU A 242 -15.28 4.96 -10.79
N ILE A 243 -15.77 3.73 -10.62
CA ILE A 243 -15.58 2.64 -11.59
C ILE A 243 -16.80 2.46 -12.47
N ASP A 244 -17.97 2.49 -11.86
CA ASP A 244 -19.27 2.38 -12.53
C ASP A 244 -20.19 3.47 -11.97
N PHE A 245 -20.25 4.58 -12.68
CA PHE A 245 -20.98 5.75 -12.24
C PHE A 245 -22.48 5.45 -12.26
N PRO A 246 -23.18 5.54 -11.12
CA PRO A 246 -24.57 5.16 -11.01
C PRO A 246 -25.50 6.16 -11.71
N ASP A 247 -26.69 5.70 -12.06
CA ASP A 247 -27.80 6.54 -12.48
C ASP A 247 -28.43 7.20 -11.25
N MET A 248 -28.26 8.49 -11.10
CA MET A 248 -28.72 9.28 -9.94
C MET A 248 -29.45 10.56 -10.33
N GLY A 249 -29.82 10.70 -11.60
CA GLY A 249 -30.46 11.90 -12.12
C GLY A 249 -29.47 13.05 -12.35
N GLU A 250 -29.96 14.28 -12.20
CA GLU A 250 -29.12 15.45 -12.28
C GLU A 250 -28.31 15.64 -10.98
N LEU A 251 -27.00 15.64 -11.09
CA LEU A 251 -26.08 15.78 -9.95
C LEU A 251 -25.20 17.00 -10.11
N LEU A 252 -24.99 17.70 -9.00
CA LEU A 252 -23.92 18.69 -8.89
C LEU A 252 -22.63 17.94 -8.51
N ILE A 253 -21.74 17.75 -9.47
CA ILE A 253 -20.40 17.19 -9.22
C ILE A 253 -19.50 18.36 -8.86
N ARG A 254 -18.83 18.24 -7.72
CA ARG A 254 -17.84 19.20 -7.24
C ARG A 254 -16.49 18.53 -7.17
N ASP A 255 -15.49 19.17 -7.73
CA ASP A 255 -14.10 18.80 -7.53
C ASP A 255 -13.65 19.29 -6.13
N PRO A 256 -13.30 18.41 -5.21
CA PRO A 256 -12.98 18.80 -3.84
C PRO A 256 -11.64 19.55 -3.73
N GLU A 257 -10.81 19.54 -4.79
CA GLU A 257 -9.50 20.17 -4.75
C GLU A 257 -9.47 21.54 -5.43
N THR A 258 -10.30 21.75 -6.47
CA THR A 258 -10.37 23.00 -7.22
C THR A 258 -11.62 23.82 -6.92
N ASP A 259 -12.57 23.27 -6.18
CA ASP A 259 -13.91 23.86 -5.90
C ASP A 259 -14.75 24.06 -7.17
N PHE A 260 -14.29 23.56 -8.32
CA PHE A 260 -15.07 23.60 -9.55
C PHE A 260 -16.31 22.72 -9.41
N SER A 261 -17.45 23.26 -9.78
CA SER A 261 -18.73 22.56 -9.67
C SER A 261 -19.47 22.61 -11.00
N GLN A 262 -19.99 21.45 -11.42
CA GLN A 262 -20.73 21.30 -12.66
C GLN A 262 -21.97 20.43 -12.48
N PHE A 263 -23.10 20.85 -13.03
CA PHE A 263 -24.26 19.99 -13.15
C PHE A 263 -24.05 18.96 -14.24
N VAL A 264 -24.27 17.71 -13.89
CA VAL A 264 -24.13 16.56 -14.79
C VAL A 264 -25.42 15.76 -14.73
N ASP A 265 -26.07 15.61 -15.90
CA ASP A 265 -27.23 14.75 -16.07
C ASP A 265 -26.78 13.32 -16.27
N THR A 266 -26.98 12.50 -15.22
CA THR A 266 -26.58 11.09 -15.21
C THR A 266 -27.69 10.15 -15.71
N ASP A 267 -28.90 10.63 -15.98
CA ASP A 267 -29.97 9.83 -16.60
C ASP A 267 -29.56 9.41 -18.02
N GLN A 268 -28.77 10.26 -18.69
CA GLN A 268 -28.26 9.97 -20.02
C GLN A 268 -27.17 8.90 -19.99
N SER A 269 -27.42 7.77 -20.60
CA SER A 269 -26.44 6.68 -20.69
C SER A 269 -25.12 7.09 -21.36
N ARG A 270 -25.16 8.04 -22.32
CA ARG A 270 -23.99 8.59 -23.00
C ARG A 270 -23.08 9.36 -22.03
N THR A 271 -23.65 10.13 -21.11
CA THR A 271 -22.91 10.89 -20.09
C THR A 271 -22.21 9.91 -19.15
N ARG A 272 -22.92 8.90 -18.63
CA ARG A 272 -22.32 7.87 -17.78
C ARG A 272 -21.20 7.10 -18.48
N GLN A 273 -21.40 6.74 -19.75
CA GLN A 273 -20.36 6.07 -20.54
C GLN A 273 -19.12 6.93 -20.71
N ALA A 274 -19.28 8.23 -20.96
CA ALA A 274 -18.13 9.16 -21.08
C ALA A 274 -17.36 9.28 -19.76
N ILE A 275 -18.05 9.41 -18.62
CA ILE A 275 -17.44 9.45 -17.29
C ILE A 275 -16.69 8.14 -17.01
N ASN A 276 -17.31 7.00 -17.24
CA ASN A 276 -16.71 5.69 -17.00
C ASN A 276 -15.48 5.46 -17.90
N ALA A 277 -15.55 5.91 -19.16
CA ALA A 277 -14.42 5.82 -20.09
C ALA A 277 -13.24 6.71 -19.63
N ALA A 278 -13.50 7.94 -19.21
CA ALA A 278 -12.47 8.85 -18.68
C ALA A 278 -11.82 8.28 -17.41
N SER A 279 -12.63 7.78 -16.48
CA SER A 279 -12.14 7.12 -15.26
C SER A 279 -11.31 5.87 -15.57
N ALA A 280 -11.71 5.07 -16.56
CA ALA A 280 -10.96 3.89 -16.97
C ALA A 280 -9.61 4.28 -17.60
N ALA A 281 -9.58 5.32 -18.44
CA ALA A 281 -8.36 5.85 -19.04
C ALA A 281 -7.39 6.36 -17.97
N GLN A 282 -7.89 7.10 -16.98
CA GLN A 282 -7.07 7.60 -15.87
C GLN A 282 -6.50 6.46 -15.03
N ARG A 283 -7.30 5.43 -14.69
CA ARG A 283 -6.79 4.24 -13.98
C ARG A 283 -5.70 3.51 -14.78
N ALA A 284 -5.88 3.37 -16.09
CA ALA A 284 -4.89 2.75 -16.96
C ALA A 284 -3.59 3.55 -17.03
N ARG A 285 -3.67 4.89 -17.08
CA ARG A 285 -2.53 5.82 -17.04
C ARG A 285 -1.77 5.68 -15.71
N THR A 286 -2.47 5.68 -14.58
CA THR A 286 -1.90 5.48 -13.24
C THR A 286 -1.19 4.13 -13.15
N ALA A 287 -1.83 3.04 -13.56
CA ALA A 287 -1.24 1.70 -13.54
C ALA A 287 0.01 1.60 -14.42
N ALA A 288 0.00 2.25 -15.59
CA ALA A 288 1.16 2.30 -16.49
C ALA A 288 2.32 3.08 -15.87
N ALA A 289 2.05 4.22 -15.23
CA ALA A 289 3.06 5.06 -14.57
C ALA A 289 3.70 4.34 -13.37
N ILE A 290 2.91 3.69 -12.50
CA ILE A 290 3.40 2.89 -11.37
C ILE A 290 4.31 1.76 -11.88
N ARG A 291 3.89 1.05 -12.93
CA ARG A 291 4.69 -0.02 -13.54
C ARG A 291 6.00 0.50 -14.13
N ARG A 292 5.98 1.64 -14.86
CA ARG A 292 7.21 2.27 -15.38
C ARG A 292 8.16 2.73 -14.27
N ALA A 293 7.62 3.14 -13.13
CA ALA A 293 8.41 3.48 -11.95
C ALA A 293 9.02 2.26 -11.24
N GLY A 294 8.61 1.03 -11.56
CA GLY A 294 9.12 -0.20 -10.97
C GLY A 294 8.53 -0.51 -9.59
N ALA A 295 7.39 0.07 -9.25
CA ALA A 295 6.69 -0.20 -7.99
C ALA A 295 5.67 -1.34 -8.13
N GLY A 296 5.41 -2.05 -7.05
CA GLY A 296 4.27 -2.95 -6.94
C GLY A 296 2.97 -2.14 -6.95
N HIS A 297 1.93 -2.66 -7.59
CA HIS A 297 0.64 -1.99 -7.68
C HIS A 297 -0.47 -2.88 -7.16
N VAL A 298 -1.21 -2.43 -6.17
CA VAL A 298 -2.43 -3.06 -5.68
C VAL A 298 -3.58 -2.06 -5.75
N VAL A 299 -4.71 -2.51 -6.29
CA VAL A 299 -5.93 -1.70 -6.38
C VAL A 299 -6.91 -2.21 -5.36
N LEU A 300 -7.37 -1.33 -4.49
CA LEU A 300 -8.37 -1.62 -3.48
C LEU A 300 -9.65 -0.82 -3.76
N ARG A 301 -10.79 -1.42 -3.43
CA ARG A 301 -12.10 -0.81 -3.63
C ARG A 301 -12.89 -0.76 -2.33
N THR A 302 -13.66 0.32 -2.13
CA THR A 302 -14.50 0.50 -0.93
C THR A 302 -15.61 -0.55 -0.80
N ASP A 303 -16.00 -1.20 -1.90
CA ASP A 303 -17.06 -2.21 -1.98
C ASP A 303 -16.56 -3.66 -2.02
N ARG A 304 -15.24 -3.90 -1.87
CA ARG A 304 -14.65 -5.24 -1.96
C ARG A 304 -13.88 -5.65 -0.70
N ASP A 305 -13.50 -6.92 -0.68
CA ASP A 305 -12.67 -7.48 0.38
C ASP A 305 -11.19 -7.11 0.18
N TRP A 306 -10.79 -5.95 0.74
CA TRP A 306 -9.41 -5.45 0.65
C TRP A 306 -8.38 -6.40 1.27
N VAL A 307 -8.76 -7.18 2.30
CA VAL A 307 -7.83 -8.11 2.96
C VAL A 307 -7.46 -9.24 2.00
N ALA A 308 -8.46 -9.77 1.27
CA ALA A 308 -8.23 -10.76 0.23
C ALA A 308 -7.35 -10.22 -0.91
N ASP A 309 -7.61 -8.97 -1.33
CA ASP A 309 -6.86 -8.34 -2.42
C ASP A 309 -5.39 -8.12 -2.01
N ILE A 310 -5.13 -7.63 -0.79
CA ILE A 310 -3.78 -7.47 -0.27
C ILE A 310 -3.09 -8.84 -0.09
N ALA A 311 -3.77 -9.83 0.47
CA ALA A 311 -3.22 -11.17 0.66
C ALA A 311 -2.80 -11.79 -0.69
N ARG A 312 -3.66 -11.69 -1.70
CA ARG A 312 -3.38 -12.16 -3.06
C ARG A 312 -2.19 -11.43 -3.68
N PHE A 313 -2.12 -10.11 -3.50
CA PHE A 313 -0.99 -9.30 -3.96
C PHE A 313 0.32 -9.77 -3.32
N VAL A 314 0.35 -9.92 -1.99
CA VAL A 314 1.54 -10.35 -1.24
C VAL A 314 2.03 -11.72 -1.70
N LEU A 315 1.13 -12.69 -1.84
CA LEU A 315 1.47 -14.04 -2.31
C LEU A 315 2.04 -14.03 -3.73
N THR A 316 1.46 -13.23 -4.63
CA THR A 316 1.94 -13.11 -6.01
C THR A 316 3.28 -12.38 -6.09
N TYR A 317 3.43 -11.30 -5.33
CA TYR A 317 4.65 -10.50 -5.28
C TYR A 317 5.84 -11.31 -4.79
N ARG A 318 5.66 -12.13 -3.76
CA ARG A 318 6.69 -13.06 -3.25
C ARG A 318 7.14 -14.07 -4.29
N ARG A 319 6.21 -14.69 -5.02
CA ARG A 319 6.52 -15.65 -6.08
C ARG A 319 7.40 -15.02 -7.16
N THR A 320 7.06 -13.81 -7.58
CA THR A 320 7.82 -13.08 -8.61
C THR A 320 9.21 -12.69 -8.12
N ALA A 321 9.34 -12.21 -6.89
CA ALA A 321 10.63 -11.85 -6.29
C ALA A 321 11.54 -13.08 -6.08
N ALA A 322 10.97 -14.23 -5.69
CA ALA A 322 11.73 -15.49 -5.53
C ALA A 322 12.27 -16.02 -6.86
N VAL A 323 11.54 -15.84 -7.97
CA VAL A 323 12.00 -16.24 -9.31
C VAL A 323 13.17 -15.37 -9.78
N ILE A 324 13.16 -14.07 -9.48
CA ILE A 324 14.22 -13.13 -9.89
C ILE A 324 15.51 -13.35 -9.08
N SER A 325 15.42 -13.83 -7.84
CA SER A 325 16.58 -14.09 -6.98
C SER A 325 17.25 -15.44 -7.19
N GLN A 326 16.72 -16.34 -8.03
CA GLN A 326 17.40 -17.57 -8.40
C GLN A 326 18.52 -17.25 -9.40
N PRO A 327 19.79 -17.66 -9.13
CA PRO A 327 20.83 -17.55 -10.14
C PRO A 327 20.46 -18.41 -11.35
N PRO A 328 20.82 -17.99 -12.58
CA PRO A 328 20.55 -18.79 -13.76
C PRO A 328 21.11 -20.18 -13.54
N LYS A 329 20.28 -21.21 -13.70
CA LYS A 329 20.73 -22.62 -13.67
C LYS A 329 21.84 -22.73 -14.69
N GLY A 330 23.07 -22.98 -14.21
CA GLY A 330 24.21 -23.17 -15.06
C GLY A 330 23.90 -24.23 -16.10
N VAL A 331 24.05 -23.86 -17.36
CA VAL A 331 24.10 -24.83 -18.46
C VAL A 331 25.32 -25.67 -18.16
N GLY A 332 25.09 -26.93 -17.73
CA GLY A 332 26.15 -27.87 -17.54
C GLY A 332 26.85 -28.10 -18.91
N ILE A 333 28.15 -27.89 -18.90
CA ILE A 333 29.07 -28.32 -19.93
C ILE A 333 29.41 -29.78 -19.66
#